data_ba1f7d1ff328e5acde7086c96192e2d8
#
_entry.id   ba1f7d1ff328e5acde7086c96192e2d8
#
_cell.length_a   1.000
_cell.length_b   1.000
_cell.length_c   1.000
_cell.angle_alpha   90.00
_cell.angle_beta   90.00
_cell.angle_gamma   90.00
#
_symmetry.space_group_name_H-M   'P 1'
#
loop_
_entity.id
_entity.type
_entity.pdbx_description
1 polymer ?
#
loop_
_entity_poly.entity_id
_entity_poly.type
_entity_poly.pdbx_seq_one_letter_code
_entity_poly.pdbx_strand_id
1 'polypeptide(L)'
;MTKASLGLAAALVLMTAAASAQQSATPAPSRPAIDPKALQILHAACDTLSKAQTMSFTAVDTYERAARNGQPLYYTNESKVTLQRPDKLRVIKIGDGVPDEFYYDGKVMMAFIPSANLVAAANAPSTVDAMLDAAWDVGGIYFPFADVLVSQPCAVLDKNLTSAFYIGQSVVVGGTTTDMVAIAGDGLQAELWIGASDHLPRMIRVVYPKEPAQARYQTDYSDWKLGAPVAATSFKSDKAAGAAHIAFQPPPLSTPPGGPAAAGDTPKKQ
;
A
#
# COMPACT_ATOMS: atom_id res chain seq x y z
N MET A 1 -83.66 36.83 -24.49
CA MET A 1 -84.39 35.70 -25.04
C MET A 1 -83.40 34.74 -25.64
N THR A 2 -83.19 33.58 -25.24
CA THR A 2 -83.85 32.34 -24.86
C THR A 2 -82.82 31.44 -24.17
N LYS A 3 -83.07 31.01 -23.00
CA LYS A 3 -83.28 29.63 -22.48
C LYS A 3 -82.52 28.53 -23.18
N ALA A 4 -81.72 27.78 -22.48
CA ALA A 4 -81.77 26.64 -21.57
C ALA A 4 -80.88 25.55 -22.20
N SER A 5 -80.28 24.64 -21.62
CA SER A 5 -80.72 23.66 -20.61
C SER A 5 -79.49 22.83 -20.18
N LEU A 6 -79.56 22.43 -18.93
CA LEU A 6 -78.65 21.45 -18.27
C LEU A 6 -78.64 20.10 -18.96
N GLY A 7 -77.46 19.52 -19.09
CA GLY A 7 -77.26 18.11 -19.36
C GLY A 7 -76.22 17.56 -18.39
N LEU A 8 -76.74 16.91 -17.33
CA LEU A 8 -75.94 16.22 -16.32
C LEU A 8 -75.51 14.83 -16.86
N ALA A 9 -74.24 14.66 -17.15
CA ALA A 9 -73.68 13.37 -17.49
C ALA A 9 -72.83 12.89 -16.32
N ALA A 10 -73.34 11.93 -15.58
CA ALA A 10 -72.57 11.22 -14.52
C ALA A 10 -71.55 10.27 -15.14
N ALA A 11 -70.27 10.61 -15.02
CA ALA A 11 -69.17 9.72 -15.39
C ALA A 11 -68.81 8.85 -14.18
N LEU A 12 -69.07 7.56 -14.31
CA LEU A 12 -68.73 6.52 -13.37
C LEU A 12 -67.22 6.22 -13.49
N VAL A 13 -66.38 6.71 -12.54
CA VAL A 13 -64.97 6.39 -12.49
C VAL A 13 -64.81 5.04 -11.81
N LEU A 14 -64.48 4.01 -12.58
CA LEU A 14 -64.03 2.70 -12.05
C LEU A 14 -62.55 2.88 -11.64
N MET A 15 -62.34 2.97 -10.31
CA MET A 15 -60.99 2.84 -9.70
C MET A 15 -60.58 1.36 -9.76
N THR A 16 -59.73 0.98 -10.69
CA THR A 16 -59.00 -0.29 -10.64
C THR A 16 -57.82 -0.15 -9.69
N ALA A 17 -57.94 -0.74 -8.52
CA ALA A 17 -56.83 -0.89 -7.59
C ALA A 17 -55.79 -1.84 -8.19
N ALA A 18 -54.70 -1.30 -8.74
CA ALA A 18 -53.53 -2.09 -9.11
C ALA A 18 -52.82 -2.52 -7.80
N ALA A 19 -53.02 -3.76 -7.38
CA ALA A 19 -52.23 -4.39 -6.32
C ALA A 19 -50.81 -4.57 -6.84
N SER A 20 -49.91 -3.66 -6.46
CA SER A 20 -48.47 -3.80 -6.67
C SER A 20 -47.99 -4.97 -5.82
N ALA A 21 -47.82 -6.14 -6.43
CA ALA A 21 -47.13 -7.26 -5.81
C ALA A 21 -45.66 -6.81 -5.58
N GLN A 22 -45.36 -6.42 -4.34
CA GLN A 22 -43.98 -6.23 -3.87
C GLN A 22 -43.31 -7.60 -3.89
N GLN A 23 -42.56 -7.88 -4.94
CA GLN A 23 -41.67 -9.02 -4.99
C GLN A 23 -40.63 -8.81 -3.88
N SER A 24 -40.78 -9.55 -2.78
CA SER A 24 -39.74 -9.66 -1.76
C SER A 24 -38.48 -10.19 -2.43
N ALA A 25 -37.51 -9.31 -2.67
CA ALA A 25 -36.20 -9.73 -3.15
C ALA A 25 -35.62 -10.73 -2.14
N THR A 26 -35.38 -11.95 -2.58
CA THR A 26 -34.67 -12.96 -1.79
C THR A 26 -33.34 -12.34 -1.40
N PRO A 27 -32.97 -12.29 -0.10
CA PRO A 27 -31.67 -11.77 0.31
C PRO A 27 -30.58 -12.52 -0.44
N ALA A 28 -29.69 -11.80 -1.09
CA ALA A 28 -28.50 -12.41 -1.69
C ALA A 28 -27.75 -13.18 -0.60
N PRO A 29 -27.22 -14.39 -0.89
CA PRO A 29 -26.47 -15.15 0.10
C PRO A 29 -25.36 -14.27 0.67
N SER A 30 -25.31 -14.14 2.00
CA SER A 30 -24.26 -13.37 2.66
C SER A 30 -22.90 -14.00 2.32
N ARG A 31 -22.02 -13.24 1.68
CA ARG A 31 -20.63 -13.68 1.51
C ARG A 31 -20.00 -13.89 2.88
N PRO A 32 -19.20 -14.95 3.08
CA PRO A 32 -18.41 -15.08 4.30
C PRO A 32 -17.54 -13.84 4.47
N ALA A 33 -17.32 -13.40 5.71
CA ALA A 33 -16.47 -12.25 6.01
C ALA A 33 -15.05 -12.46 5.43
N ILE A 34 -14.59 -13.71 5.40
CA ILE A 34 -13.32 -14.12 4.81
C ILE A 34 -13.59 -15.22 3.77
N ASP A 35 -13.37 -14.88 2.51
CA ASP A 35 -13.53 -15.79 1.36
C ASP A 35 -12.33 -16.75 1.28
N PRO A 36 -12.53 -18.08 1.31
CA PRO A 36 -11.44 -19.05 1.18
C PRO A 36 -10.59 -18.87 -0.07
N LYS A 37 -11.18 -18.45 -1.20
CA LYS A 37 -10.43 -18.19 -2.44
C LYS A 37 -9.49 -16.99 -2.27
N ALA A 38 -9.96 -15.93 -1.62
CA ALA A 38 -9.11 -14.77 -1.33
C ALA A 38 -7.92 -15.18 -0.44
N LEU A 39 -8.16 -15.94 0.64
CA LEU A 39 -7.09 -16.45 1.49
C LEU A 39 -6.08 -17.31 0.71
N GLN A 40 -6.56 -18.20 -0.14
CA GLN A 40 -5.68 -19.07 -0.95
C GLN A 40 -4.73 -18.23 -1.81
N ILE A 41 -5.22 -17.18 -2.45
CA ILE A 41 -4.41 -16.27 -3.29
C ILE A 41 -3.39 -15.51 -2.44
N LEU A 42 -3.81 -14.96 -1.31
CA LEU A 42 -2.95 -14.23 -0.38
C LEU A 42 -1.84 -15.13 0.18
N HIS A 43 -2.18 -16.34 0.66
CA HIS A 43 -1.21 -17.29 1.19
C HIS A 43 -0.23 -17.76 0.11
N ALA A 44 -0.67 -17.98 -1.13
CA ALA A 44 0.23 -18.32 -2.24
C ALA A 44 1.27 -17.20 -2.50
N ALA A 45 0.84 -15.92 -2.40
CA ALA A 45 1.76 -14.78 -2.52
C ALA A 45 2.75 -14.74 -1.34
N CYS A 46 2.27 -14.89 -0.10
CA CYS A 46 3.14 -14.95 1.08
C CYS A 46 4.17 -16.08 0.99
N ASP A 47 3.74 -17.27 0.56
CA ASP A 47 4.59 -18.42 0.35
C ASP A 47 5.69 -18.17 -0.68
N THR A 48 5.35 -17.51 -1.78
CA THR A 48 6.32 -17.15 -2.82
C THR A 48 7.35 -16.18 -2.29
N LEU A 49 6.92 -15.13 -1.57
CA LEU A 49 7.81 -14.12 -1.01
C LEU A 49 8.69 -14.65 0.13
N SER A 50 8.15 -15.48 1.04
CA SER A 50 8.89 -16.01 2.18
C SER A 50 9.97 -17.01 1.78
N LYS A 51 9.74 -17.81 0.72
CA LYS A 51 10.71 -18.80 0.20
C LYS A 51 11.88 -18.15 -0.53
N ALA A 52 11.73 -16.91 -1.00
CA ALA A 52 12.77 -16.23 -1.76
C ALA A 52 13.96 -15.82 -0.86
N GLN A 53 15.11 -16.48 -1.03
CA GLN A 53 16.34 -16.13 -0.32
C GLN A 53 16.94 -14.82 -0.82
N THR A 54 16.81 -14.56 -2.11
CA THR A 54 17.16 -13.30 -2.75
C THR A 54 15.99 -12.82 -3.58
N MET A 55 15.73 -11.52 -3.58
CA MET A 55 14.78 -10.90 -4.49
C MET A 55 15.23 -9.50 -4.89
N SER A 56 14.88 -9.09 -6.09
CA SER A 56 14.91 -7.69 -6.49
C SER A 56 13.65 -7.33 -7.24
N PHE A 57 13.24 -6.08 -7.13
CA PHE A 57 12.06 -5.52 -7.79
C PHE A 57 12.18 -4.00 -7.86
N THR A 58 11.33 -3.40 -8.69
CA THR A 58 11.05 -1.97 -8.71
C THR A 58 9.70 -1.74 -8.05
N ALA A 59 9.64 -0.82 -7.09
CA ALA A 59 8.40 -0.34 -6.47
C ALA A 59 8.20 1.13 -6.85
N VAL A 60 7.02 1.46 -7.38
CA VAL A 60 6.60 2.84 -7.65
C VAL A 60 5.49 3.18 -6.67
N ASP A 61 5.82 4.02 -5.69
CA ASP A 61 4.91 4.42 -4.63
C ASP A 61 4.26 5.76 -4.98
N THR A 62 2.94 5.78 -5.05
CA THR A 62 2.14 7.00 -5.21
C THR A 62 1.32 7.22 -3.95
N TYR A 63 1.37 8.44 -3.39
CA TYR A 63 0.65 8.78 -2.18
C TYR A 63 0.08 10.19 -2.22
N GLU A 64 -1.02 10.37 -1.51
CA GLU A 64 -1.70 11.65 -1.38
C GLU A 64 -1.24 12.41 -0.13
N ARG A 65 -1.10 13.72 -0.26
CA ARG A 65 -0.92 14.66 0.84
C ARG A 65 -1.84 15.87 0.64
N ALA A 66 -2.48 16.31 1.70
CA ALA A 66 -3.28 17.51 1.63
C ALA A 66 -2.39 18.78 1.57
N ALA A 67 -2.62 19.63 0.59
CA ALA A 67 -2.08 20.99 0.58
C ALA A 67 -2.72 21.84 1.71
N ARG A 68 -2.15 23.00 2.01
CA ARG A 68 -2.69 23.92 3.04
C ARG A 68 -4.14 24.34 2.82
N ASN A 69 -4.59 24.37 1.58
CA ASN A 69 -5.98 24.68 1.18
C ASN A 69 -6.89 23.43 1.15
N GLY A 70 -6.39 22.26 1.58
CA GLY A 70 -7.12 20.99 1.56
C GLY A 70 -7.13 20.27 0.21
N GLN A 71 -6.50 20.82 -0.83
CA GLN A 71 -6.39 20.17 -2.13
C GLN A 71 -5.49 18.92 -2.00
N PRO A 72 -5.93 17.74 -2.48
CA PRO A 72 -5.05 16.57 -2.53
C PRO A 72 -3.93 16.76 -3.55
N LEU A 73 -2.70 16.52 -3.14
CA LEU A 73 -1.52 16.48 -3.98
C LEU A 73 -1.03 15.04 -4.07
N TYR A 74 -0.56 14.63 -5.24
CA TYR A 74 0.03 13.32 -5.49
C TYR A 74 1.54 13.45 -5.57
N TYR A 75 2.23 12.55 -4.91
CA TYR A 75 3.68 12.40 -4.96
C TYR A 75 4.01 10.99 -5.40
N THR A 76 5.06 10.85 -6.19
CA THR A 76 5.48 9.56 -6.73
C THR A 76 6.98 9.35 -6.50
N ASN A 77 7.35 8.19 -5.98
CA ASN A 77 8.73 7.75 -5.81
C ASN A 77 8.93 6.39 -6.48
N GLU A 78 10.09 6.19 -7.09
CA GLU A 78 10.53 4.88 -7.56
C GLU A 78 11.65 4.38 -6.65
N SER A 79 11.52 3.13 -6.19
CA SER A 79 12.50 2.43 -5.38
C SER A 79 12.98 1.16 -6.09
N LYS A 80 14.29 1.07 -6.33
CA LYS A 80 14.93 -0.18 -6.77
C LYS A 80 15.42 -0.93 -5.56
N VAL A 81 14.78 -2.06 -5.30
CA VAL A 81 14.98 -2.86 -4.09
C VAL A 81 15.78 -4.12 -4.41
N THR A 82 16.74 -4.45 -3.56
CA THR A 82 17.47 -5.71 -3.59
C THR A 82 17.57 -6.24 -2.16
N LEU A 83 17.06 -7.45 -1.96
CA LEU A 83 17.06 -8.16 -0.68
C LEU A 83 17.88 -9.45 -0.81
N GLN A 84 18.64 -9.76 0.22
CA GLN A 84 19.20 -11.09 0.47
C GLN A 84 18.95 -11.44 1.93
N ARG A 85 18.13 -12.44 2.17
CA ARG A 85 17.85 -12.95 3.52
C ARG A 85 19.08 -13.63 4.13
N PRO A 86 19.26 -13.59 5.44
CA PRO A 86 18.32 -12.96 6.40
C PRO A 86 18.61 -11.48 6.69
N ASP A 87 19.71 -10.91 6.18
CA ASP A 87 20.36 -9.76 6.81
C ASP A 87 20.88 -8.70 5.83
N LYS A 88 20.40 -8.63 4.59
CA LYS A 88 20.91 -7.64 3.63
C LYS A 88 19.77 -6.97 2.84
N LEU A 89 19.82 -5.64 2.78
CA LEU A 89 18.88 -4.83 2.02
C LEU A 89 19.60 -3.67 1.33
N ARG A 90 19.21 -3.38 0.11
CA ARG A 90 19.55 -2.17 -0.62
C ARG A 90 18.29 -1.56 -1.21
N VAL A 91 18.09 -0.27 -1.00
CA VAL A 91 17.02 0.51 -1.63
C VAL A 91 17.64 1.75 -2.26
N ILE A 92 17.39 1.98 -3.54
CA ILE A 92 17.76 3.21 -4.25
C ILE A 92 16.47 3.91 -4.64
N LYS A 93 16.22 5.07 -4.05
CA LYS A 93 14.99 5.83 -4.24
C LYS A 93 15.23 7.09 -5.05
N ILE A 94 14.38 7.32 -6.05
CA ILE A 94 14.26 8.56 -6.83
C ILE A 94 12.78 8.97 -6.87
N GLY A 95 12.48 10.23 -7.16
CA GLY A 95 11.08 10.67 -7.31
C GLY A 95 10.88 12.16 -6.97
N ASP A 96 9.69 12.49 -6.49
CA ASP A 96 9.26 13.86 -6.20
C ASP A 96 9.89 14.45 -4.91
N GLY A 97 10.77 13.71 -4.27
CA GLY A 97 11.57 14.15 -3.13
C GLY A 97 13.06 14.12 -3.42
N VAL A 98 13.86 14.31 -2.37
CA VAL A 98 15.31 14.18 -2.47
C VAL A 98 15.65 12.71 -2.70
N PRO A 99 16.39 12.36 -3.79
CA PRO A 99 16.86 10.99 -4.00
C PRO A 99 17.74 10.53 -2.85
N ASP A 100 17.50 9.33 -2.37
CA ASP A 100 18.27 8.71 -1.30
C ASP A 100 18.59 7.23 -1.58
N GLU A 101 19.60 6.75 -0.90
CA GLU A 101 20.05 5.37 -0.98
C GLU A 101 20.10 4.80 0.44
N PHE A 102 19.54 3.60 0.63
CA PHE A 102 19.61 2.87 1.89
C PHE A 102 20.33 1.55 1.71
N TYR A 103 21.20 1.23 2.65
CA TYR A 103 22.01 0.01 2.64
C TYR A 103 22.00 -0.63 4.01
N TYR A 104 21.90 -1.95 4.04
CA TYR A 104 22.02 -2.75 5.24
C TYR A 104 22.81 -4.02 4.93
N ASP A 105 23.87 -4.28 5.70
CA ASP A 105 24.81 -5.36 5.46
C ASP A 105 24.81 -6.46 6.54
N GLY A 106 23.80 -6.45 7.42
CA GLY A 106 23.64 -7.38 8.53
C GLY A 106 24.21 -6.87 9.85
N LYS A 107 24.89 -5.72 9.87
CA LYS A 107 25.50 -5.11 11.05
C LYS A 107 25.23 -3.62 11.15
N VAL A 108 25.25 -2.95 10.02
CA VAL A 108 25.09 -1.50 9.91
C VAL A 108 23.96 -1.21 8.92
N MET A 109 23.08 -0.31 9.30
CA MET A 109 22.14 0.35 8.40
C MET A 109 22.64 1.76 8.10
N MET A 110 22.56 2.17 6.84
CA MET A 110 23.12 3.43 6.35
C MET A 110 22.14 4.08 5.38
N ALA A 111 21.82 5.35 5.63
CA ALA A 111 21.11 6.22 4.72
C ALA A 111 22.08 7.22 4.09
N PHE A 112 22.08 7.36 2.77
CA PHE A 112 22.97 8.24 2.02
C PHE A 112 22.17 9.15 1.09
N ILE A 113 22.45 10.44 1.12
CA ILE A 113 21.88 11.46 0.23
C ILE A 113 22.98 11.95 -0.70
N PRO A 114 23.08 11.39 -1.94
CA PRO A 114 24.16 11.70 -2.86
C PRO A 114 24.26 13.19 -3.22
N SER A 115 23.13 13.87 -3.43
CA SER A 115 23.09 15.29 -3.83
C SER A 115 23.64 16.24 -2.77
N ALA A 116 23.53 15.86 -1.48
CA ALA A 116 24.04 16.64 -0.36
C ALA A 116 25.39 16.11 0.16
N ASN A 117 25.85 14.97 -0.34
CA ASN A 117 27.03 14.24 0.15
C ASN A 117 26.96 14.00 1.67
N LEU A 118 25.77 13.58 2.17
CA LEU A 118 25.50 13.31 3.58
C LEU A 118 25.22 11.82 3.80
N VAL A 119 25.80 11.28 4.86
CA VAL A 119 25.55 9.90 5.28
C VAL A 119 25.19 9.84 6.76
N ALA A 120 24.18 9.06 7.09
CA ALA A 120 23.84 8.66 8.45
C ALA A 120 23.99 7.14 8.56
N ALA A 121 24.63 6.65 9.61
CA ALA A 121 24.81 5.23 9.84
C ALA A 121 24.56 4.88 11.31
N ALA A 122 24.00 3.70 11.55
CA ALA A 122 23.77 3.17 12.88
C ALA A 122 23.99 1.64 12.88
N ASN A 123 24.32 1.10 14.06
CA ASN A 123 24.29 -0.35 14.25
C ASN A 123 22.86 -0.87 14.03
N ALA A 124 22.74 -2.01 13.38
CA ALA A 124 21.46 -2.62 13.07
C ALA A 124 21.37 -4.03 13.64
N PRO A 125 20.14 -4.50 13.98
CA PRO A 125 19.89 -5.91 14.29
C PRO A 125 20.29 -6.83 13.13
N SER A 126 20.41 -8.13 13.40
CA SER A 126 20.97 -9.13 12.47
C SER A 126 19.94 -9.71 11.47
N THR A 127 18.72 -9.20 11.43
CA THR A 127 17.69 -9.65 10.46
C THR A 127 17.04 -8.45 9.79
N VAL A 128 16.55 -8.64 8.55
CA VAL A 128 15.82 -7.60 7.82
C VAL A 128 14.58 -7.16 8.60
N ASP A 129 13.82 -8.08 9.15
CA ASP A 129 12.59 -7.76 9.91
C ASP A 129 12.89 -6.80 11.08
N ALA A 130 13.85 -7.16 11.93
CA ALA A 130 14.22 -6.31 13.06
C ALA A 130 14.94 -5.01 12.63
N MET A 131 15.63 -5.02 11.48
CA MET A 131 16.24 -3.82 10.93
C MET A 131 15.18 -2.83 10.40
N LEU A 132 14.11 -3.31 9.77
CA LEU A 132 13.00 -2.46 9.34
C LEU A 132 12.36 -1.73 10.53
N ASP A 133 12.15 -2.45 11.62
CA ASP A 133 11.69 -1.85 12.88
C ASP A 133 12.68 -0.79 13.42
N ALA A 134 13.98 -1.11 13.47
CA ALA A 134 15.00 -0.19 13.95
C ALA A 134 15.15 1.04 13.03
N ALA A 135 15.07 0.89 11.72
CA ALA A 135 15.11 2.00 10.77
C ALA A 135 13.97 3.00 11.01
N TRP A 136 12.78 2.48 11.32
CA TRP A 136 11.64 3.30 11.71
C TRP A 136 11.85 3.96 13.08
N ASP A 137 12.13 3.17 14.11
CA ASP A 137 12.18 3.65 15.51
C ASP A 137 13.32 4.66 15.75
N VAL A 138 14.47 4.46 15.10
CA VAL A 138 15.67 5.30 15.31
C VAL A 138 15.81 6.38 14.25
N GLY A 139 15.51 6.07 12.99
CA GLY A 139 15.74 6.95 11.83
C GLY A 139 14.48 7.60 11.25
N GLY A 140 13.29 7.16 11.66
CA GLY A 140 12.05 7.59 11.03
C GLY A 140 11.95 7.16 9.56
N ILE A 141 12.69 6.11 9.16
CA ILE A 141 12.73 5.63 7.77
C ILE A 141 11.63 4.59 7.58
N TYR A 142 10.72 4.90 6.67
CA TYR A 142 9.61 4.04 6.28
C TYR A 142 9.79 3.51 4.85
N PHE A 143 9.55 2.23 4.68
CA PHE A 143 9.52 1.59 3.37
C PHE A 143 8.09 1.17 3.04
N PRO A 144 7.41 1.82 2.07
CA PRO A 144 6.01 1.51 1.70
C PRO A 144 5.77 0.06 1.28
N PHE A 145 6.83 -0.63 0.90
CA PHE A 145 6.85 -2.03 0.48
C PHE A 145 7.41 -2.99 1.54
N ALA A 146 7.47 -2.59 2.82
CA ALA A 146 8.02 -3.42 3.90
C ALA A 146 7.33 -4.80 3.99
N ASP A 147 6.01 -4.85 3.73
CA ASP A 147 5.20 -6.07 3.80
C ASP A 147 5.68 -7.19 2.87
N VAL A 148 6.34 -6.85 1.75
CA VAL A 148 6.91 -7.87 0.84
C VAL A 148 8.35 -8.24 1.22
N LEU A 149 9.00 -7.49 2.12
CA LEU A 149 10.38 -7.73 2.57
C LEU A 149 10.47 -8.64 3.78
N VAL A 150 9.47 -8.61 4.68
CA VAL A 150 9.47 -9.38 5.94
C VAL A 150 9.55 -10.88 5.67
N SER A 151 10.08 -11.63 6.65
CA SER A 151 10.28 -13.08 6.51
C SER A 151 8.97 -13.87 6.53
N GLN A 152 7.93 -13.33 7.19
CA GLN A 152 6.61 -13.96 7.38
C GLN A 152 5.49 -13.00 6.96
N PRO A 153 5.28 -12.72 5.65
CA PRO A 153 4.34 -11.70 5.20
C PRO A 153 2.89 -11.92 5.68
N CYS A 154 2.45 -13.18 5.75
CA CYS A 154 1.10 -13.49 6.20
C CYS A 154 0.90 -13.53 7.71
N ALA A 155 1.95 -13.52 8.53
CA ALA A 155 1.78 -13.61 9.98
C ALA A 155 1.03 -12.41 10.57
N VAL A 156 1.25 -11.21 10.04
CA VAL A 156 0.53 -9.99 10.42
C VAL A 156 -0.85 -9.97 9.77
N LEU A 157 -0.93 -10.33 8.49
CA LEU A 157 -2.18 -10.39 7.74
C LEU A 157 -3.19 -11.29 8.43
N ASP A 158 -2.84 -12.56 8.70
CA ASP A 158 -3.75 -13.55 9.28
C ASP A 158 -4.27 -13.14 10.66
N LYS A 159 -3.44 -12.45 11.45
CA LYS A 159 -3.79 -11.99 12.79
C LYS A 159 -4.83 -10.86 12.78
N ASN A 160 -4.74 -9.96 11.81
CA ASN A 160 -5.47 -8.70 11.83
C ASN A 160 -6.60 -8.65 10.79
N LEU A 161 -6.73 -9.67 9.94
CA LEU A 161 -7.69 -9.73 8.86
C LEU A 161 -9.13 -9.84 9.41
N THR A 162 -9.98 -8.88 9.10
CA THR A 162 -11.40 -8.89 9.46
C THR A 162 -12.30 -9.18 8.27
N SER A 163 -11.83 -8.95 7.06
CA SER A 163 -12.55 -9.23 5.82
C SER A 163 -11.56 -9.51 4.69
N ALA A 164 -11.88 -10.48 3.86
CA ALA A 164 -11.19 -10.73 2.60
C ALA A 164 -12.16 -11.28 1.57
N PHE A 165 -12.11 -10.79 0.34
CA PHE A 165 -12.92 -11.36 -0.74
C PHE A 165 -12.23 -11.25 -2.10
N TYR A 166 -12.48 -12.24 -2.94
CA TYR A 166 -12.03 -12.25 -4.31
C TYR A 166 -12.92 -11.34 -5.17
N ILE A 167 -12.29 -10.44 -5.94
CA ILE A 167 -12.99 -9.49 -6.81
C ILE A 167 -13.15 -10.08 -8.21
N GLY A 168 -12.09 -10.67 -8.76
CA GLY A 168 -12.02 -11.14 -10.13
C GLY A 168 -10.60 -11.12 -10.68
N GLN A 169 -10.46 -11.16 -12.00
CA GLN A 169 -9.16 -11.03 -12.67
C GLN A 169 -9.06 -9.70 -13.42
N SER A 170 -7.84 -9.21 -13.54
CA SER A 170 -7.46 -8.08 -14.39
C SER A 170 -6.33 -8.50 -15.32
N VAL A 171 -6.36 -7.99 -16.56
CA VAL A 171 -5.28 -8.17 -17.55
C VAL A 171 -4.55 -6.87 -17.85
N VAL A 172 -4.84 -5.81 -17.09
CA VAL A 172 -4.30 -4.45 -17.31
C VAL A 172 -3.14 -4.17 -16.37
N VAL A 173 -3.27 -4.51 -15.07
CA VAL A 173 -2.29 -4.20 -14.05
C VAL A 173 -1.10 -5.15 -14.15
N GLY A 174 0.13 -4.58 -14.20
CA GLY A 174 1.38 -5.34 -14.21
C GLY A 174 1.68 -6.08 -15.51
N GLY A 175 0.96 -5.79 -16.61
CA GLY A 175 1.20 -6.40 -17.91
C GLY A 175 0.98 -7.92 -17.97
N THR A 176 0.22 -8.48 -17.02
CA THR A 176 -0.07 -9.92 -16.92
C THR A 176 -1.47 -10.13 -16.34
N THR A 177 -1.97 -11.36 -16.38
CA THR A 177 -3.20 -11.69 -15.64
C THR A 177 -2.94 -11.67 -14.15
N THR A 178 -3.72 -10.90 -13.41
CA THR A 178 -3.68 -10.81 -11.95
C THR A 178 -5.00 -11.20 -11.34
N ASP A 179 -4.96 -11.91 -10.22
CA ASP A 179 -6.10 -12.10 -9.34
C ASP A 179 -6.24 -10.88 -8.41
N MET A 180 -7.46 -10.35 -8.30
CA MET A 180 -7.76 -9.17 -7.48
C MET A 180 -8.43 -9.60 -6.19
N VAL A 181 -7.88 -9.16 -5.06
CA VAL A 181 -8.38 -9.44 -3.73
C VAL A 181 -8.55 -8.13 -2.97
N ALA A 182 -9.70 -7.95 -2.30
CA ALA A 182 -9.89 -6.87 -1.34
C ALA A 182 -9.80 -7.42 0.07
N ILE A 183 -9.14 -6.66 0.95
CA ILE A 183 -8.98 -7.00 2.37
C ILE A 183 -9.34 -5.81 3.25
N ALA A 184 -9.72 -6.10 4.49
CA ALA A 184 -9.84 -5.10 5.55
C ALA A 184 -9.32 -5.69 6.86
N GLY A 185 -8.67 -4.86 7.66
CA GLY A 185 -8.14 -5.23 8.96
C GLY A 185 -7.26 -4.13 9.51
N ASP A 186 -7.01 -4.13 10.80
CA ASP A 186 -6.12 -3.18 11.49
C ASP A 186 -6.34 -1.69 11.16
N GLY A 187 -7.59 -1.33 10.84
CA GLY A 187 -7.97 0.04 10.53
C GLY A 187 -7.68 0.47 9.10
N LEU A 188 -7.22 -0.43 8.24
CA LEU A 188 -7.00 -0.21 6.81
C LEU A 188 -7.98 -1.00 5.94
N GLN A 189 -8.11 -0.57 4.70
CA GLN A 189 -8.70 -1.32 3.60
C GLN A 189 -7.72 -1.34 2.44
N ALA A 190 -7.53 -2.50 1.81
CA ALA A 190 -6.60 -2.63 0.70
C ALA A 190 -7.19 -3.47 -0.44
N GLU A 191 -6.72 -3.18 -1.64
CA GLU A 191 -6.89 -3.98 -2.84
C GLU A 191 -5.52 -4.44 -3.30
N LEU A 192 -5.40 -5.72 -3.63
CA LEU A 192 -4.16 -6.35 -4.09
C LEU A 192 -4.38 -6.97 -5.48
N TRP A 193 -3.46 -6.73 -6.39
CA TRP A 193 -3.35 -7.38 -7.68
C TRP A 193 -2.16 -8.32 -7.65
N ILE A 194 -2.42 -9.61 -7.66
CA ILE A 194 -1.43 -10.67 -7.49
C ILE A 194 -1.34 -11.46 -8.79
N GLY A 195 -0.16 -11.65 -9.35
CA GLY A 195 0.05 -12.41 -10.58
C GLY A 195 -0.54 -13.82 -10.47
N ALA A 196 -1.46 -14.18 -11.37
CA ALA A 196 -2.17 -15.44 -11.31
C ALA A 196 -1.27 -16.67 -11.49
N SER A 197 -0.13 -16.51 -12.17
CA SER A 197 0.80 -17.60 -12.46
C SER A 197 2.01 -17.67 -11.51
N ASP A 198 2.49 -16.53 -11.02
CA ASP A 198 3.73 -16.45 -10.23
C ASP A 198 3.50 -15.98 -8.78
N HIS A 199 2.26 -15.61 -8.45
CA HIS A 199 1.81 -15.17 -7.13
C HIS A 199 2.58 -13.95 -6.58
N LEU A 200 3.20 -13.14 -7.46
CA LEU A 200 3.91 -11.93 -7.06
C LEU A 200 2.98 -10.72 -7.10
N PRO A 201 3.05 -9.81 -6.12
CA PRO A 201 2.30 -8.56 -6.17
C PRO A 201 2.63 -7.75 -7.42
N ARG A 202 1.61 -7.14 -8.02
CA ARG A 202 1.73 -6.18 -9.12
C ARG A 202 1.31 -4.79 -8.69
N MET A 203 0.30 -4.71 -7.84
CA MET A 203 -0.15 -3.46 -7.25
C MET A 203 -0.80 -3.72 -5.89
N ILE A 204 -0.55 -2.84 -4.95
CA ILE A 204 -1.27 -2.77 -3.68
C ILE A 204 -1.78 -1.34 -3.55
N ARG A 205 -3.07 -1.19 -3.26
CA ARG A 205 -3.69 0.09 -2.97
C ARG A 205 -4.29 0.05 -1.58
N VAL A 206 -4.00 1.07 -0.77
CA VAL A 206 -4.41 1.15 0.64
C VAL A 206 -5.12 2.47 0.92
N VAL A 207 -6.14 2.41 1.77
CA VAL A 207 -6.78 3.59 2.36
C VAL A 207 -6.99 3.35 3.86
N TYR A 208 -6.88 4.41 4.65
CA TYR A 208 -7.15 4.41 6.09
C TYR A 208 -8.48 5.12 6.35
N PRO A 209 -9.62 4.40 6.45
CA PRO A 209 -10.95 5.02 6.51
C PRO A 209 -11.16 5.92 7.74
N LYS A 210 -10.39 5.69 8.81
CA LYS A 210 -10.49 6.48 10.06
C LYS A 210 -9.66 7.76 10.03
N GLU A 211 -8.78 7.94 9.05
CA GLU A 211 -8.02 9.18 8.88
C GLU A 211 -8.90 10.25 8.24
N PRO A 212 -8.85 11.51 8.70
CA PRO A 212 -9.73 12.57 8.21
C PRO A 212 -9.64 12.79 6.71
N ALA A 213 -8.45 12.70 6.13
CA ALA A 213 -8.21 12.89 4.70
C ALA A 213 -8.50 11.64 3.86
N GLN A 214 -8.59 10.46 4.50
CA GLN A 214 -8.69 9.17 3.82
C GLN A 214 -7.69 9.05 2.65
N ALA A 215 -6.46 9.53 2.88
CA ALA A 215 -5.40 9.56 1.89
C ALA A 215 -5.16 8.16 1.31
N ARG A 216 -4.93 8.10 0.00
CA ARG A 216 -4.69 6.85 -0.71
C ARG A 216 -3.20 6.66 -0.90
N TYR A 217 -2.79 5.42 -0.74
CA TYR A 217 -1.45 4.95 -1.00
C TYR A 217 -1.53 3.83 -2.03
N GLN A 218 -0.64 3.87 -3.00
CA GLN A 218 -0.53 2.83 -4.02
C GLN A 218 0.93 2.50 -4.23
N THR A 219 1.26 1.22 -4.29
CA THR A 219 2.57 0.72 -4.72
C THR A 219 2.37 -0.19 -5.92
N ASP A 220 3.00 0.14 -7.04
CA ASP A 220 3.09 -0.68 -8.23
C ASP A 220 4.43 -1.43 -8.23
N TYR A 221 4.41 -2.74 -8.48
CA TYR A 221 5.58 -3.60 -8.45
C TYR A 221 5.90 -4.13 -9.85
N SER A 222 7.18 -4.05 -10.22
CA SER A 222 7.68 -4.58 -11.49
C SER A 222 9.09 -5.16 -11.37
N ASP A 223 9.61 -5.72 -12.45
CA ASP A 223 10.98 -6.21 -12.58
C ASP A 223 11.38 -7.28 -11.54
N TRP A 224 10.44 -8.06 -11.08
CA TRP A 224 10.68 -9.11 -10.11
C TRP A 224 11.73 -10.11 -10.57
N LYS A 225 12.74 -10.37 -9.72
CA LYS A 225 13.73 -11.42 -9.88
C LYS A 225 13.90 -12.13 -8.54
N LEU A 226 13.52 -13.40 -8.48
CA LEU A 226 13.69 -14.24 -7.29
C LEU A 226 14.83 -15.23 -7.52
N GLY A 227 15.60 -15.51 -6.46
CA GLY A 227 16.67 -16.51 -6.48
C GLY A 227 17.93 -16.12 -7.27
N ALA A 228 17.98 -14.92 -7.85
CA ALA A 228 19.17 -14.48 -8.60
C ALA A 228 20.36 -14.21 -7.66
N PRO A 229 21.60 -14.56 -8.03
CA PRO A 229 22.78 -14.25 -7.25
C PRO A 229 22.95 -12.73 -7.08
N VAL A 230 23.30 -12.30 -5.86
CA VAL A 230 23.58 -10.90 -5.56
C VAL A 230 25.00 -10.76 -5.04
N ALA A 231 25.78 -9.85 -5.62
CA ALA A 231 27.14 -9.59 -5.17
C ALA A 231 27.12 -8.94 -3.77
N ALA A 232 28.00 -9.38 -2.87
CA ALA A 232 28.08 -8.82 -1.50
C ALA A 232 28.36 -7.31 -1.49
N THR A 233 29.04 -6.79 -2.51
CA THR A 233 29.31 -5.36 -2.69
C THR A 233 28.05 -4.55 -3.00
N SER A 234 26.96 -5.19 -3.42
CA SER A 234 25.69 -4.52 -3.69
C SER A 234 25.06 -3.85 -2.44
N PHE A 235 25.44 -4.31 -1.25
CA PHE A 235 24.88 -3.85 0.01
C PHE A 235 25.74 -2.80 0.72
N LYS A 236 26.63 -2.16 -0.04
CA LYS A 236 27.51 -1.07 0.40
C LYS A 236 27.56 0.04 -0.65
N SER A 237 27.93 1.23 -0.25
CA SER A 237 28.14 2.36 -1.15
C SER A 237 29.57 2.90 -1.03
N ASP A 238 30.36 2.74 -2.07
CA ASP A 238 31.69 3.37 -2.14
C ASP A 238 31.59 4.89 -2.20
N LYS A 239 30.48 5.42 -2.73
CA LYS A 239 30.21 6.85 -2.81
C LYS A 239 30.03 7.48 -1.42
N ALA A 240 29.45 6.74 -0.49
CA ALA A 240 29.24 7.23 0.88
C ALA A 240 30.53 7.32 1.70
N ALA A 241 31.62 6.67 1.28
CA ALA A 241 32.87 6.64 2.06
C ALA A 241 33.51 8.04 2.25
N GLY A 242 33.24 8.99 1.34
CA GLY A 242 33.71 10.38 1.44
C GLY A 242 32.64 11.39 1.87
N ALA A 243 31.48 10.92 2.30
CA ALA A 243 30.37 11.78 2.68
C ALA A 243 30.52 12.33 4.11
N ALA A 244 29.94 13.50 4.35
CA ALA A 244 29.89 14.06 5.69
C ALA A 244 28.88 13.28 6.56
N HIS A 245 29.34 12.87 7.76
CA HIS A 245 28.51 12.10 8.68
C HIS A 245 27.56 12.99 9.45
N ILE A 246 26.29 12.58 9.51
CA ILE A 246 25.25 13.17 10.36
C ILE A 246 24.68 12.10 11.30
N ALA A 247 23.95 12.54 12.32
CA ALA A 247 23.27 11.62 13.24
C ALA A 247 22.21 10.80 12.48
N PHE A 248 22.12 9.50 12.79
CA PHE A 248 21.05 8.65 12.32
C PHE A 248 19.83 8.87 13.23
N GLN A 249 18.96 9.78 12.86
CA GLN A 249 17.79 10.20 13.63
C GLN A 249 16.70 10.70 12.68
N PRO A 250 15.43 10.73 13.10
CA PRO A 250 14.37 11.31 12.29
C PRO A 250 14.74 12.75 11.89
N PRO A 251 14.42 13.17 10.66
CA PRO A 251 14.62 14.56 10.27
C PRO A 251 13.83 15.45 11.23
N PRO A 252 14.37 16.63 11.61
CA PRO A 252 13.62 17.58 12.42
C PRO A 252 12.32 17.90 11.69
N LEU A 253 11.19 17.88 12.42
CA LEU A 253 9.91 18.27 11.86
C LEU A 253 10.07 19.69 11.29
N SER A 254 10.10 19.80 9.97
CA SER A 254 10.16 21.09 9.32
C SER A 254 8.84 21.80 9.60
N THR A 255 8.83 22.75 10.51
CA THR A 255 7.71 23.67 10.67
C THR A 255 7.64 24.47 9.36
N PRO A 256 6.57 24.36 8.57
CA PRO A 256 6.45 25.17 7.37
C PRO A 256 6.49 26.63 7.77
N PRO A 257 7.20 27.52 7.07
CA PRO A 257 7.19 28.93 7.40
C PRO A 257 5.76 29.44 7.45
N GLY A 258 5.27 29.85 8.63
CA GLY A 258 3.97 30.51 8.82
C GLY A 258 2.71 29.60 8.85
N GLY A 259 2.84 28.29 9.11
CA GLY A 259 1.68 27.42 9.34
C GLY A 259 1.58 26.96 10.81
N PRO A 260 0.36 26.69 11.33
CA PRO A 260 0.25 25.97 12.61
C PRO A 260 0.97 24.64 12.49
N ALA A 261 1.64 24.20 13.58
CA ALA A 261 2.33 22.94 13.66
C ALA A 261 1.39 21.81 13.19
N ALA A 262 1.84 21.04 12.20
CA ALA A 262 1.12 19.86 11.78
C ALA A 262 1.02 18.92 12.96
N ALA A 263 -0.19 18.67 13.45
CA ALA A 263 -0.43 17.64 14.45
C ALA A 263 -0.07 16.29 13.83
N GLY A 264 1.06 15.74 14.28
CA GLY A 264 1.41 14.33 14.23
C GLY A 264 1.16 13.56 12.94
N ASP A 265 1.82 13.92 11.84
CA ASP A 265 1.91 13.05 10.64
C ASP A 265 3.07 12.05 10.81
N THR A 266 3.00 11.25 11.85
CA THR A 266 3.80 10.02 11.94
C THR A 266 2.97 8.91 11.34
N PRO A 267 3.40 8.27 10.22
CA PRO A 267 2.77 7.03 9.78
C PRO A 267 2.81 6.06 10.96
N LYS A 268 1.66 5.51 11.32
CA LYS A 268 1.63 4.49 12.38
C LYS A 268 2.38 3.26 11.88
N LYS A 269 3.23 2.71 12.75
CA LYS A 269 3.86 1.40 12.58
C LYS A 269 2.74 0.41 12.31
N GLN A 270 2.77 -0.23 11.15
CA GLN A 270 1.87 -1.34 10.79
C GLN A 270 2.38 -2.65 11.38
#